data_8660642b3b8f701730d3a3ef942cf838
#
_entry.id   8660642b3b8f701730d3a3ef942cf838
#
_cell.length_a   1.000
_cell.length_b   1.000
_cell.length_c   1.000
_cell.angle_alpha   90.00
_cell.angle_beta   90.00
_cell.angle_gamma   90.00
#
_symmetry.space_group_name_H-M   'P 1'
#
loop_
_entity.id
_entity.type
_entity.pdbx_description
1 polymer ?
#
loop_
_entity_poly.entity_id
_entity_poly.type
_entity_poly.pdbx_seq_one_letter_code
_entity_poly.pdbx_strand_id
1 'polypeptide(L)'
;MRSNLLKPLNGSPIAAESKPIDTKPDSESVVEIQRTEAAPTHTVNGSGNYSARGSSEPPLERIVESLRQTLERHRGDRHLVILQDFPDPDALSGAWAYQLIAKQYNIQCEIVYAGTLSHQENIALVKLTGLPAKRLGVQCLKEKEKDLSVYQGCVLIDNQGTTCQLLPWVQKAGIPITVVIDHHSIQTELHAEFTDIRPSTRATATILTQYLQGGLLKLDSGIGEHVKCATALMHGLRSDTNRLMQAQEEDFLAAGYLSRFYDAQLLNAVLQAYRSKRVMDVIERSLTNRTVQNNFSIAGVGYLRYEDRDAIPQAADFLVTEENVHTAVVYGIVHDEDEELEVVIGSLRTSKLTLDPDEFIKEAFGQDNQGRFFGGGRLSAGGFEIPMGFLGGFNENSEYAKMKWEVFDTQIKQKLLRLVNPKDHLLHGE
;
A
#
# COMPACT_ATOMS: atom_id res chain seq x y z
N MET A 1 -2.28 -49.76 43.51
CA MET A 1 -3.33 -50.81 43.37
C MET A 1 -4.14 -50.49 42.10
N ARG A 2 -4.19 -51.49 41.18
CA ARG A 2 -5.06 -51.63 39.98
C ARG A 2 -4.94 -50.57 38.89
N SER A 3 -4.10 -50.73 37.94
CA SER A 3 -4.09 -51.25 36.56
C SER A 3 -5.46 -51.54 35.95
N ASN A 4 -5.79 -50.83 34.86
CA ASN A 4 -6.68 -51.39 33.83
C ASN A 4 -6.11 -51.05 32.45
N LEU A 5 -5.62 -52.10 31.82
CA LEU A 5 -5.24 -52.26 30.43
C LEU A 5 -6.51 -52.26 29.54
N LEU A 6 -6.54 -51.50 28.50
CA LEU A 6 -7.45 -51.68 27.36
C LEU A 6 -6.68 -52.20 26.14
N LYS A 7 -7.15 -53.34 25.64
CA LYS A 7 -6.64 -54.10 24.50
C LYS A 7 -6.88 -53.41 23.17
N PRO A 8 -6.05 -53.64 22.16
CA PRO A 8 -6.27 -53.15 20.79
C PRO A 8 -7.29 -54.03 20.04
N LEU A 9 -8.19 -53.39 19.31
CA LEU A 9 -9.09 -54.08 18.35
C LEU A 9 -8.38 -54.23 17.00
N ASN A 10 -8.20 -55.47 16.59
CA ASN A 10 -7.82 -55.90 15.25
C ASN A 10 -8.96 -55.64 14.27
N GLY A 11 -8.67 -54.88 13.20
CA GLY A 11 -9.51 -54.77 12.00
C GLY A 11 -8.69 -55.02 10.76
N SER A 12 -8.94 -56.11 10.07
CA SER A 12 -8.30 -56.57 8.86
C SER A 12 -8.55 -55.66 7.65
N PRO A 13 -7.62 -55.57 6.66
CA PRO A 13 -7.81 -54.76 5.49
C PRO A 13 -8.72 -55.43 4.45
N ILE A 14 -9.71 -54.67 3.99
CA ILE A 14 -10.53 -55.05 2.82
C ILE A 14 -9.76 -54.71 1.58
N ALA A 15 -9.36 -55.73 0.82
CA ALA A 15 -8.80 -55.61 -0.51
C ALA A 15 -9.92 -55.20 -1.50
N ALA A 16 -9.77 -54.05 -2.15
CA ALA A 16 -10.59 -53.65 -3.28
C ALA A 16 -9.85 -54.06 -4.57
N GLU A 17 -10.40 -55.05 -5.27
CA GLU A 17 -9.97 -55.44 -6.62
C GLU A 17 -10.25 -54.32 -7.62
N SER A 18 -9.21 -53.80 -8.25
CA SER A 18 -9.32 -52.91 -9.40
C SER A 18 -9.32 -53.72 -10.68
N LYS A 19 -10.44 -53.72 -11.41
CA LYS A 19 -10.52 -54.22 -12.79
C LYS A 19 -9.85 -53.20 -13.74
N PRO A 20 -9.09 -53.68 -14.75
CA PRO A 20 -8.50 -52.78 -15.76
C PRO A 20 -9.58 -52.30 -16.73
N ILE A 21 -9.60 -51.00 -16.99
CA ILE A 21 -10.39 -50.39 -18.05
C ILE A 21 -9.56 -50.39 -19.32
N ASP A 22 -10.02 -51.15 -20.30
CA ASP A 22 -9.52 -51.19 -21.67
C ASP A 22 -9.87 -49.86 -22.36
N THR A 23 -8.88 -49.03 -22.64
CA THR A 23 -9.03 -47.87 -23.52
C THR A 23 -8.34 -48.12 -24.83
N LYS A 24 -9.14 -48.39 -25.87
CA LYS A 24 -8.71 -48.24 -27.26
C LYS A 24 -8.56 -46.78 -27.60
N PRO A 25 -7.55 -46.38 -28.37
CA PRO A 25 -7.42 -44.99 -28.81
C PRO A 25 -8.36 -44.74 -29.99
N ASP A 26 -9.28 -43.81 -29.81
CA ASP A 26 -10.04 -43.24 -30.92
C ASP A 26 -9.24 -42.12 -31.58
N SER A 27 -9.28 -42.23 -32.91
CA SER A 27 -8.65 -41.44 -33.94
C SER A 27 -8.57 -39.91 -33.74
N GLU A 28 -7.40 -39.43 -34.11
CA GLU A 28 -7.04 -38.04 -34.40
C GLU A 28 -8.10 -37.25 -35.17
N SER A 29 -8.54 -36.14 -34.63
CA SER A 29 -9.07 -35.02 -35.41
C SER A 29 -8.08 -33.87 -35.32
N VAL A 30 -7.20 -33.79 -36.30
CA VAL A 30 -6.33 -32.64 -36.57
C VAL A 30 -7.22 -31.47 -36.99
N VAL A 31 -7.33 -30.47 -36.17
CA VAL A 31 -7.91 -29.17 -36.57
C VAL A 31 -6.83 -28.38 -37.28
N GLU A 32 -6.93 -28.38 -38.60
CA GLU A 32 -6.11 -27.58 -39.51
C GLU A 32 -6.48 -26.09 -39.36
N ILE A 33 -5.60 -25.30 -38.74
CA ILE A 33 -5.75 -23.84 -38.69
C ILE A 33 -5.34 -23.31 -40.06
N GLN A 34 -6.32 -22.99 -40.88
CA GLN A 34 -6.13 -22.28 -42.15
C GLN A 34 -5.60 -20.85 -41.81
N ARG A 35 -4.38 -20.58 -42.29
CA ARG A 35 -3.83 -19.22 -42.39
C ARG A 35 -4.63 -18.48 -43.44
N THR A 36 -5.46 -17.53 -43.00
CA THR A 36 -6.06 -16.54 -43.90
C THR A 36 -4.99 -15.50 -44.28
N GLU A 37 -4.88 -15.31 -45.59
CA GLU A 37 -3.99 -14.36 -46.25
C GLU A 37 -4.26 -12.93 -45.81
N ALA A 38 -3.19 -12.14 -45.78
CA ALA A 38 -3.16 -10.73 -45.45
C ALA A 38 -4.04 -9.88 -46.38
N ALA A 39 -4.92 -9.08 -45.78
CA ALA A 39 -5.63 -8.02 -46.49
C ALA A 39 -4.70 -6.79 -46.72
N PRO A 40 -4.94 -6.00 -47.76
CA PRO A 40 -3.98 -5.00 -48.23
C PRO A 40 -3.87 -3.79 -47.32
N THR A 41 -2.65 -3.34 -47.15
CA THR A 41 -2.24 -2.09 -46.49
C THR A 41 -2.88 -0.87 -47.15
N HIS A 42 -3.83 -0.22 -46.46
CA HIS A 42 -4.20 1.15 -46.79
C HIS A 42 -3.18 2.13 -46.17
N THR A 43 -2.35 2.66 -47.04
CA THR A 43 -1.53 3.86 -46.75
C THR A 43 -2.45 5.07 -46.58
N VAL A 44 -2.66 5.52 -45.36
CA VAL A 44 -3.25 6.83 -45.08
C VAL A 44 -2.10 7.84 -44.89
N ASN A 45 -1.80 8.59 -45.94
CA ASN A 45 -1.04 9.81 -45.83
C ASN A 45 -1.88 10.87 -45.11
N GLY A 46 -1.54 11.09 -43.84
CA GLY A 46 -2.08 12.18 -43.04
C GLY A 46 -0.91 12.84 -42.30
N SER A 47 -0.31 13.85 -42.97
CA SER A 47 0.64 14.76 -42.32
C SER A 47 -0.09 15.65 -41.32
N GLY A 48 -0.32 15.17 -40.12
CA GLY A 48 -0.72 15.94 -38.94
C GLY A 48 0.52 16.19 -38.09
N ASN A 49 1.09 17.39 -38.18
CA ASN A 49 2.10 17.87 -37.23
C ASN A 49 1.50 17.96 -35.83
N TYR A 50 1.53 16.89 -35.08
CA TYR A 50 1.48 16.95 -33.63
C TYR A 50 2.90 17.21 -33.15
N SER A 51 3.24 18.48 -32.93
CA SER A 51 4.41 18.86 -32.15
C SER A 51 4.15 18.41 -30.70
N ALA A 52 4.56 17.19 -30.40
CA ALA A 52 4.78 16.76 -29.03
C ALA A 52 5.88 17.68 -28.47
N ARG A 53 5.49 18.64 -27.62
CA ARG A 53 6.43 19.27 -26.69
C ARG A 53 6.80 18.16 -25.68
N GLY A 54 7.76 17.34 -26.04
CA GLY A 54 8.40 16.40 -25.16
C GLY A 54 9.24 17.20 -24.17
N SER A 55 8.78 17.34 -22.94
CA SER A 55 9.67 17.50 -21.81
C SER A 55 10.40 16.17 -21.65
N SER A 56 11.53 16.00 -22.34
CA SER A 56 12.38 14.82 -22.17
C SER A 56 12.92 14.88 -20.74
N GLU A 57 12.50 13.92 -19.90
CA GLU A 57 13.15 13.69 -18.61
C GLU A 57 14.66 13.62 -18.82
N PRO A 58 15.47 14.20 -17.92
CA PRO A 58 16.91 14.17 -18.08
C PRO A 58 17.40 12.71 -18.06
N PRO A 59 18.43 12.35 -18.83
CA PRO A 59 19.00 11.01 -18.82
C PRO A 59 19.37 10.57 -17.41
N LEU A 60 19.13 9.30 -17.08
CA LEU A 60 19.35 8.72 -15.75
C LEU A 60 20.76 9.03 -15.22
N GLU A 61 21.79 8.99 -16.08
CA GLU A 61 23.16 9.30 -15.70
C GLU A 61 23.32 10.73 -15.16
N ARG A 62 22.56 11.70 -15.69
CA ARG A 62 22.57 13.07 -15.18
C ARG A 62 21.89 13.20 -13.83
N ILE A 63 20.80 12.46 -13.62
CA ILE A 63 20.09 12.45 -12.35
C ILE A 63 20.99 11.83 -11.27
N VAL A 64 21.59 10.67 -11.57
CA VAL A 64 22.54 9.98 -10.67
C VAL A 64 23.72 10.90 -10.32
N GLU A 65 24.29 11.60 -11.32
CA GLU A 65 25.40 12.51 -11.07
C GLU A 65 24.98 13.74 -10.25
N SER A 66 23.78 14.28 -10.47
CA SER A 66 23.23 15.37 -9.66
C SER A 66 23.04 14.96 -8.19
N LEU A 67 22.49 13.76 -7.96
CA LEU A 67 22.37 13.23 -6.60
C LEU A 67 23.76 13.00 -5.98
N ARG A 68 24.72 12.46 -6.74
CA ARG A 68 26.10 12.27 -6.30
C ARG A 68 26.69 13.60 -5.81
N GLN A 69 26.57 14.66 -6.59
CA GLN A 69 27.08 15.99 -6.24
C GLN A 69 26.39 16.57 -5.00
N THR A 70 25.09 16.34 -4.85
CA THR A 70 24.37 16.73 -3.64
C THR A 70 24.91 16.00 -2.42
N LEU A 71 25.05 14.67 -2.49
CA LEU A 71 25.59 13.88 -1.38
C LEU A 71 27.04 14.26 -1.04
N GLU A 72 27.88 14.60 -2.02
CA GLU A 72 29.24 15.09 -1.77
C GLU A 72 29.25 16.42 -1.01
N ARG A 73 28.33 17.34 -1.30
CA ARG A 73 28.22 18.62 -0.55
C ARG A 73 27.83 18.42 0.90
N HIS A 74 27.05 17.39 1.16
CA HIS A 74 26.55 17.03 2.49
C HIS A 74 27.41 15.98 3.24
N ARG A 75 28.62 15.75 2.75
CA ARG A 75 29.53 14.77 3.35
C ARG A 75 29.81 15.08 4.81
N GLY A 76 29.49 14.12 5.68
CA GLY A 76 29.67 14.23 7.12
C GLY A 76 28.44 14.74 7.88
N ASP A 77 27.38 15.15 7.18
CA ASP A 77 26.14 15.65 7.77
C ASP A 77 25.30 14.54 8.42
N ARG A 78 24.30 14.97 9.19
CA ARG A 78 23.23 14.11 9.68
C ARG A 78 21.93 14.48 8.99
N HIS A 79 21.32 13.51 8.31
CA HIS A 79 20.06 13.68 7.65
C HIS A 79 18.92 13.00 8.43
N LEU A 80 17.78 13.70 8.53
CA LEU A 80 16.53 13.12 8.99
C LEU A 80 15.73 12.68 7.76
N VAL A 81 15.56 11.38 7.58
CA VAL A 81 14.74 10.81 6.49
C VAL A 81 13.33 10.62 7.01
N ILE A 82 12.39 11.38 6.46
CA ILE A 82 11.00 11.39 6.92
C ILE A 82 10.13 10.66 5.90
N LEU A 83 9.38 9.69 6.41
CA LEU A 83 8.37 8.96 5.64
C LEU A 83 6.98 9.53 5.91
N GLN A 84 6.02 9.13 5.09
CA GLN A 84 4.60 9.34 5.38
C GLN A 84 4.22 8.74 6.74
N ASP A 85 3.11 9.20 7.34
CA ASP A 85 2.75 8.79 8.70
C ASP A 85 2.49 7.28 8.83
N PHE A 86 2.00 6.64 7.77
CA PHE A 86 1.76 5.19 7.68
C PHE A 86 2.56 4.59 6.52
N PRO A 87 3.88 4.42 6.68
CA PRO A 87 4.73 4.04 5.57
C PRO A 87 4.47 2.62 5.11
N ASP A 88 4.44 2.45 3.81
CA ASP A 88 4.31 1.17 3.13
C ASP A 88 5.68 0.55 2.81
N PRO A 89 5.74 -0.63 2.17
CA PRO A 89 7.01 -1.26 1.83
C PRO A 89 7.86 -0.44 0.87
N ASP A 90 7.25 0.38 0.01
CA ASP A 90 7.97 1.20 -0.96
C ASP A 90 8.71 2.35 -0.26
N ALA A 91 8.01 3.11 0.57
CA ALA A 91 8.60 4.15 1.41
C ALA A 91 9.71 3.61 2.32
N LEU A 92 9.43 2.49 3.02
CA LEU A 92 10.37 1.87 3.96
C LEU A 92 11.67 1.41 3.26
N SER A 93 11.53 0.70 2.14
CA SER A 93 12.69 0.15 1.41
C SER A 93 13.49 1.24 0.71
N GLY A 94 12.79 2.22 0.12
CA GLY A 94 13.42 3.37 -0.50
C GLY A 94 14.26 4.19 0.48
N ALA A 95 13.73 4.47 1.68
CA ALA A 95 14.46 5.16 2.72
C ALA A 95 15.71 4.39 3.18
N TRP A 96 15.61 3.07 3.30
CA TRP A 96 16.77 2.26 3.67
C TRP A 96 17.82 2.26 2.57
N ALA A 97 17.45 2.13 1.31
CA ALA A 97 18.37 2.24 0.19
C ALA A 97 19.07 3.61 0.15
N TYR A 98 18.31 4.70 0.35
CA TYR A 98 18.91 6.03 0.50
C TYR A 98 19.91 6.09 1.65
N GLN A 99 19.60 5.56 2.82
CA GLN A 99 20.50 5.53 3.97
C GLN A 99 21.82 4.80 3.64
N LEU A 100 21.76 3.66 2.95
CA LEU A 100 22.94 2.91 2.54
C LEU A 100 23.79 3.67 1.49
N ILE A 101 23.14 4.37 0.57
CA ILE A 101 23.80 5.25 -0.41
C ILE A 101 24.50 6.40 0.35
N ALA A 102 23.78 7.10 1.22
CA ALA A 102 24.27 8.25 1.98
C ALA A 102 25.47 7.88 2.87
N LYS A 103 25.48 6.65 3.41
CA LYS A 103 26.60 6.10 4.19
C LYS A 103 27.93 6.08 3.43
N GLN A 104 27.92 5.95 2.07
CA GLN A 104 29.13 6.02 1.25
C GLN A 104 29.76 7.43 1.26
N TYR A 105 28.97 8.43 1.59
CA TYR A 105 29.37 9.83 1.71
C TYR A 105 29.60 10.26 3.17
N ASN A 106 29.65 9.28 4.11
CA ASN A 106 29.76 9.55 5.54
C ASN A 106 28.59 10.37 6.12
N ILE A 107 27.43 10.34 5.45
CA ILE A 107 26.19 10.96 5.94
C ILE A 107 25.49 9.98 6.86
N GLN A 108 25.14 10.45 8.07
CA GLN A 108 24.38 9.67 9.03
C GLN A 108 22.87 9.93 8.84
N CYS A 109 22.11 8.89 8.54
CA CYS A 109 20.66 9.02 8.35
C CYS A 109 19.88 8.37 9.48
N GLU A 110 18.86 9.05 9.99
CA GLU A 110 17.84 8.48 10.87
C GLU A 110 16.51 8.46 10.11
N ILE A 111 15.88 7.28 9.98
CA ILE A 111 14.62 7.09 9.26
C ILE A 111 13.50 7.12 10.27
N VAL A 112 12.52 8.02 10.07
CA VAL A 112 11.42 8.25 11.01
C VAL A 112 10.06 8.39 10.32
N TYR A 113 9.00 8.01 11.04
CA TYR A 113 7.59 8.22 10.66
C TYR A 113 6.76 8.54 11.90
N ALA A 114 5.62 9.28 11.75
CA ALA A 114 4.83 9.71 12.92
C ALA A 114 3.77 8.70 13.34
N GLY A 115 3.09 8.09 12.42
CA GLY A 115 1.97 7.18 12.66
C GLY A 115 2.37 5.79 13.18
N THR A 116 1.77 4.76 12.66
CA THR A 116 2.02 3.37 13.09
C THR A 116 2.20 2.44 11.90
N LEU A 117 2.96 1.37 12.10
CA LEU A 117 3.01 0.23 11.19
C LEU A 117 1.99 -0.79 11.66
N SER A 118 0.89 -0.93 10.97
CA SER A 118 -0.21 -1.81 11.36
C SER A 118 -0.47 -2.95 10.36
N HIS A 119 -0.07 -2.76 9.09
CA HIS A 119 -0.13 -3.85 8.10
C HIS A 119 0.90 -4.94 8.44
N GLN A 120 0.45 -6.21 8.46
CA GLN A 120 1.30 -7.31 8.94
C GLN A 120 2.57 -7.50 8.09
N GLU A 121 2.48 -7.30 6.77
CA GLU A 121 3.65 -7.37 5.89
C GLU A 121 4.67 -6.27 6.19
N ASN A 122 4.22 -5.04 6.52
CA ASN A 122 5.11 -3.92 6.87
C ASN A 122 5.80 -4.15 8.21
N ILE A 123 5.06 -4.66 9.21
CA ILE A 123 5.63 -5.06 10.50
C ILE A 123 6.65 -6.20 10.32
N ALA A 124 6.30 -7.21 9.51
CA ALA A 124 7.19 -8.33 9.22
C ALA A 124 8.43 -7.86 8.44
N LEU A 125 8.28 -6.96 7.46
CA LEU A 125 9.39 -6.37 6.73
C LEU A 125 10.40 -5.74 7.69
N VAL A 126 9.95 -4.81 8.53
CA VAL A 126 10.84 -4.12 9.49
C VAL A 126 11.47 -5.11 10.47
N LYS A 127 10.67 -6.03 11.03
CA LYS A 127 11.14 -6.98 12.05
C LYS A 127 12.13 -8.02 11.52
N LEU A 128 11.81 -8.64 10.37
CA LEU A 128 12.62 -9.74 9.83
C LEU A 128 13.88 -9.25 9.13
N THR A 129 13.82 -8.09 8.46
CA THR A 129 15.00 -7.51 7.83
C THR A 129 15.87 -6.73 8.81
N GLY A 130 15.28 -6.20 9.90
CA GLY A 130 15.95 -5.27 10.80
C GLY A 130 16.09 -3.87 10.20
N LEU A 131 15.18 -3.49 9.29
CA LEU A 131 15.12 -2.15 8.70
C LEU A 131 15.07 -1.08 9.80
N PRO A 132 15.98 -0.06 9.78
CA PRO A 132 16.20 0.83 10.92
C PRO A 132 15.22 2.02 10.98
N ALA A 133 13.98 1.85 10.56
CA ALA A 133 12.94 2.88 10.70
C ALA A 133 12.38 2.92 12.13
N LYS A 134 12.15 4.13 12.64
CA LYS A 134 11.66 4.37 14.00
C LYS A 134 10.40 5.23 13.99
N ARG A 135 9.45 4.91 14.87
CA ARG A 135 8.35 5.81 15.14
C ARG A 135 8.86 7.02 15.93
N LEU A 136 8.54 8.22 15.44
CA LEU A 136 8.75 9.49 16.12
C LEU A 136 7.39 10.18 16.24
N GLY A 137 6.69 9.95 17.34
CA GLY A 137 5.39 10.58 17.58
C GLY A 137 5.52 12.11 17.71
N VAL A 138 4.52 12.82 17.20
CA VAL A 138 4.47 14.30 17.29
C VAL A 138 4.53 14.78 18.75
N GLN A 139 4.04 13.97 19.69
CA GLN A 139 4.09 14.28 21.11
C GLN A 139 5.54 14.45 21.63
N CYS A 140 6.47 13.58 21.23
CA CYS A 140 7.89 13.72 21.58
C CYS A 140 8.49 15.05 21.12
N LEU A 141 8.00 15.60 19.99
CA LEU A 141 8.42 16.92 19.50
C LEU A 141 7.77 18.07 20.28
N LYS A 142 6.50 17.94 20.66
CA LYS A 142 5.80 18.91 21.53
C LYS A 142 6.48 19.02 22.90
N GLU A 143 6.88 17.89 23.48
CA GLU A 143 7.53 17.79 24.78
C GLU A 143 9.05 18.07 24.74
N LYS A 144 9.59 18.35 23.55
CA LYS A 144 11.03 18.62 23.31
C LYS A 144 11.95 17.46 23.73
N GLU A 145 11.44 16.25 23.72
CA GLU A 145 12.25 15.04 23.99
C GLU A 145 13.23 14.72 22.86
N LYS A 146 12.92 15.15 21.62
CA LYS A 146 13.77 15.01 20.44
C LYS A 146 14.31 16.37 20.02
N ASP A 147 15.64 16.50 20.03
CA ASP A 147 16.34 17.67 19.48
C ASP A 147 16.51 17.50 17.96
N LEU A 148 15.82 18.34 17.19
CA LEU A 148 15.92 18.37 15.74
C LEU A 148 17.14 19.17 15.25
N SER A 149 17.75 20.04 16.07
CA SER A 149 18.86 20.90 15.65
C SER A 149 20.13 20.14 15.31
N VAL A 150 20.18 18.86 15.64
CA VAL A 150 21.32 17.97 15.32
C VAL A 150 21.38 17.57 13.85
N TYR A 151 20.30 17.82 13.06
CA TYR A 151 20.23 17.46 11.65
C TYR A 151 20.53 18.67 10.76
N GLN A 152 21.36 18.47 9.73
CA GLN A 152 21.72 19.47 8.75
C GLN A 152 20.85 19.39 7.49
N GLY A 153 20.13 18.26 7.29
CA GLY A 153 19.26 18.09 6.16
C GLY A 153 18.06 17.19 6.44
N CYS A 154 16.97 17.44 5.75
CA CYS A 154 15.76 16.63 5.73
C CYS A 154 15.64 15.96 4.36
N VAL A 155 15.23 14.70 4.36
CA VAL A 155 15.03 13.89 3.15
C VAL A 155 13.62 13.32 3.16
N LEU A 156 12.91 13.48 2.05
CA LEU A 156 11.59 12.90 1.83
C LEU A 156 11.70 11.77 0.82
N ILE A 157 11.27 10.60 1.21
CA ILE A 157 11.26 9.40 0.35
C ILE A 157 9.83 8.90 0.26
N ASP A 158 9.36 8.72 -0.96
CA ASP A 158 8.02 8.24 -1.31
C ASP A 158 6.90 9.16 -0.78
N ASN A 159 7.20 10.41 -0.61
CA ASN A 159 6.24 11.45 -0.24
C ASN A 159 6.78 12.84 -0.55
N GLN A 160 5.87 13.81 -0.62
CA GLN A 160 6.15 15.24 -0.80
C GLN A 160 5.71 16.07 0.42
N GLY A 161 5.59 15.41 1.58
CA GLY A 161 5.26 16.07 2.86
C GLY A 161 3.77 16.32 3.12
N THR A 162 2.87 16.06 2.17
CA THR A 162 1.42 16.26 2.33
C THR A 162 0.78 15.25 3.27
N THR A 163 1.39 14.09 3.44
CA THR A 163 0.95 12.98 4.30
C THR A 163 1.87 12.78 5.51
N CYS A 164 2.58 13.83 5.92
CA CYS A 164 3.63 13.76 6.92
C CYS A 164 3.45 14.82 8.03
N GLN A 165 3.03 14.41 9.21
CA GLN A 165 2.87 15.27 10.37
C GLN A 165 4.21 15.83 10.91
N LEU A 166 5.35 15.20 10.58
CA LEU A 166 6.67 15.63 11.03
C LEU A 166 7.21 16.82 10.25
N LEU A 167 6.83 17.00 8.98
CA LEU A 167 7.40 18.04 8.12
C LEU A 167 7.23 19.47 8.67
N PRO A 168 6.07 19.89 9.21
CA PRO A 168 5.93 21.23 9.82
C PRO A 168 6.90 21.47 10.98
N TRP A 169 7.25 20.45 11.75
CA TRP A 169 8.21 20.56 12.85
C TRP A 169 9.64 20.73 12.36
N VAL A 170 10.00 20.01 11.28
CA VAL A 170 11.30 20.16 10.62
C VAL A 170 11.47 21.53 10.01
N GLN A 171 10.44 22.04 9.33
CA GLN A 171 10.41 23.40 8.79
C GLN A 171 10.54 24.45 9.89
N LYS A 172 9.81 24.30 11.00
CA LYS A 172 9.89 25.17 12.17
C LYS A 172 11.29 25.15 12.83
N ALA A 173 11.98 24.02 12.77
CA ALA A 173 13.36 23.89 13.25
C ALA A 173 14.39 24.50 12.29
N GLY A 174 13.99 24.95 11.11
CA GLY A 174 14.86 25.57 10.11
C GLY A 174 15.76 24.57 9.38
N ILE A 175 15.43 23.27 9.37
CA ILE A 175 16.20 22.25 8.68
C ILE A 175 15.83 22.28 7.19
N PRO A 176 16.81 22.48 6.27
CA PRO A 176 16.52 22.50 4.84
C PRO A 176 16.11 21.12 4.32
N ILE A 177 15.21 21.10 3.34
CA ILE A 177 14.93 19.86 2.58
C ILE A 177 16.07 19.70 1.56
N THR A 178 16.86 18.65 1.74
CA THR A 178 18.02 18.38 0.86
C THR A 178 17.66 17.49 -0.31
N VAL A 179 16.81 16.48 -0.10
CA VAL A 179 16.47 15.49 -1.11
C VAL A 179 14.99 15.15 -1.06
N VAL A 180 14.34 15.10 -2.22
CA VAL A 180 12.99 14.56 -2.43
C VAL A 180 13.05 13.53 -3.53
N ILE A 181 12.62 12.30 -3.26
CA ILE A 181 12.53 11.21 -4.23
C ILE A 181 11.14 10.58 -4.10
N ASP A 182 10.35 10.62 -5.18
CA ASP A 182 8.96 10.18 -5.16
C ASP A 182 8.47 9.73 -6.54
N HIS A 183 7.48 8.87 -6.57
CA HIS A 183 6.81 8.43 -7.81
C HIS A 183 5.36 8.94 -7.92
N HIS A 184 4.86 9.63 -6.92
CA HIS A 184 3.52 10.21 -6.95
C HIS A 184 3.44 11.45 -7.85
N SER A 185 2.23 11.79 -8.29
CA SER A 185 1.98 13.05 -8.99
C SER A 185 2.43 14.23 -8.13
N ILE A 186 2.88 15.32 -8.77
CA ILE A 186 3.31 16.52 -8.06
C ILE A 186 2.15 17.07 -7.24
N GLN A 187 2.34 17.12 -5.93
CA GLN A 187 1.32 17.52 -4.94
C GLN A 187 1.55 18.91 -4.39
N THR A 188 2.80 19.37 -4.36
CA THR A 188 3.19 20.64 -3.76
C THR A 188 4.50 21.13 -4.36
N GLU A 189 4.72 22.44 -4.34
CA GLU A 189 6.01 23.03 -4.67
C GLU A 189 6.92 22.97 -3.43
N LEU A 190 7.84 22.01 -3.42
CA LEU A 190 8.89 21.91 -2.40
C LEU A 190 10.21 22.43 -2.95
N HIS A 191 10.87 23.29 -2.20
CA HIS A 191 12.24 23.69 -2.49
C HIS A 191 13.21 22.72 -1.82
N ALA A 192 13.83 21.86 -2.62
CA ALA A 192 14.87 20.94 -2.19
C ALA A 192 16.12 21.13 -3.08
N GLU A 193 17.29 20.76 -2.55
CA GLU A 193 18.54 20.84 -3.35
C GLU A 193 18.57 19.80 -4.48
N PHE A 194 17.96 18.64 -4.22
CA PHE A 194 17.77 17.60 -5.22
C PHE A 194 16.31 17.13 -5.18
N THR A 195 15.69 17.09 -6.35
CA THR A 195 14.32 16.61 -6.53
C THR A 195 14.27 15.66 -7.70
N ASP A 196 13.76 14.44 -7.45
CA ASP A 196 13.47 13.45 -8.49
C ASP A 196 12.07 12.87 -8.25
N ILE A 197 11.08 13.49 -8.90
CA ILE A 197 9.68 13.07 -8.83
C ILE A 197 9.28 12.54 -10.19
N ARG A 198 8.93 11.25 -10.28
CA ARG A 198 8.63 10.54 -11.54
C ARG A 198 7.25 9.89 -11.52
N PRO A 199 6.19 10.61 -11.85
CA PRO A 199 4.83 10.04 -11.89
C PRO A 199 4.64 8.93 -12.94
N SER A 200 5.56 8.81 -13.89
CA SER A 200 5.59 7.71 -14.87
C SER A 200 6.06 6.39 -14.27
N THR A 201 6.95 6.43 -13.28
CA THR A 201 7.47 5.24 -12.58
C THR A 201 6.44 4.69 -11.58
N ARG A 202 6.38 3.37 -11.42
CA ARG A 202 5.35 2.74 -10.58
C ARG A 202 5.73 2.61 -9.11
N ALA A 203 7.02 2.72 -8.77
CA ALA A 203 7.51 2.59 -7.40
C ALA A 203 8.75 3.44 -7.15
N THR A 204 8.86 4.04 -5.99
CA THR A 204 10.06 4.72 -5.52
C THR A 204 11.23 3.73 -5.36
N ALA A 205 10.96 2.47 -5.01
CA ALA A 205 11.96 1.40 -5.00
C ALA A 205 12.61 1.18 -6.37
N THR A 206 11.88 1.37 -7.47
CA THR A 206 12.45 1.35 -8.83
C THR A 206 13.45 2.48 -9.01
N ILE A 207 13.11 3.70 -8.62
CA ILE A 207 13.99 4.88 -8.70
C ILE A 207 15.28 4.64 -7.90
N LEU A 208 15.16 4.21 -6.64
CA LEU A 208 16.32 3.92 -5.79
C LEU A 208 17.18 2.78 -6.36
N THR A 209 16.54 1.75 -6.94
CA THR A 209 17.28 0.66 -7.60
C THR A 209 18.06 1.17 -8.82
N GLN A 210 17.53 2.10 -9.59
CA GLN A 210 18.25 2.73 -10.69
C GLN A 210 19.48 3.52 -10.20
N TYR A 211 19.41 4.15 -9.02
CA TYR A 211 20.60 4.81 -8.43
C TYR A 211 21.67 3.79 -8.02
N LEU A 212 21.28 2.61 -7.53
CA LEU A 212 22.20 1.52 -7.26
C LEU A 212 22.86 1.02 -8.55
N GLN A 213 22.09 0.87 -9.63
CA GLN A 213 22.60 0.52 -10.97
C GLN A 213 23.53 1.59 -11.51
N GLY A 214 23.24 2.87 -11.28
CA GLY A 214 24.06 4.02 -11.62
C GLY A 214 25.34 4.17 -10.78
N GLY A 215 25.60 3.23 -9.84
CA GLY A 215 26.84 3.12 -9.10
C GLY A 215 27.00 4.07 -7.91
N LEU A 216 25.89 4.58 -7.33
CA LEU A 216 25.96 5.32 -6.06
C LEU A 216 26.30 4.40 -4.87
N LEU A 217 25.89 3.14 -4.96
CA LEU A 217 26.31 2.07 -4.09
C LEU A 217 26.34 0.75 -4.88
N LYS A 218 27.43 0.03 -4.81
CA LYS A 218 27.55 -1.33 -5.36
C LYS A 218 27.04 -2.33 -4.32
N LEU A 219 25.93 -2.99 -4.61
CA LEU A 219 25.44 -4.07 -3.76
C LEU A 219 26.40 -5.27 -3.81
N ASP A 220 26.50 -5.94 -2.66
CA ASP A 220 27.33 -7.14 -2.46
C ASP A 220 26.50 -8.20 -1.72
N SER A 221 26.34 -9.37 -2.33
CA SER A 221 25.60 -10.50 -1.74
C SER A 221 26.31 -11.12 -0.53
N GLY A 222 27.60 -10.82 -0.31
CA GLY A 222 28.33 -11.19 0.91
C GLY A 222 28.02 -10.30 2.11
N ILE A 223 27.36 -9.15 1.91
CA ILE A 223 27.01 -8.20 2.98
C ILE A 223 25.53 -8.36 3.32
N GLY A 224 25.25 -8.91 4.50
CA GLY A 224 23.87 -9.20 4.92
C GLY A 224 22.93 -7.98 4.93
N GLU A 225 23.45 -6.77 5.22
CA GLU A 225 22.67 -5.52 5.15
C GLU A 225 22.24 -5.21 3.72
N HIS A 226 23.12 -5.43 2.73
CA HIS A 226 22.79 -5.24 1.30
C HIS A 226 21.77 -6.24 0.80
N VAL A 227 21.89 -7.54 1.20
CA VAL A 227 20.93 -8.58 0.86
C VAL A 227 19.54 -8.24 1.42
N LYS A 228 19.45 -7.82 2.66
CA LYS A 228 18.20 -7.44 3.32
C LYS A 228 17.59 -6.19 2.70
N CYS A 229 18.40 -5.18 2.36
CA CYS A 229 17.92 -3.99 1.67
C CYS A 229 17.40 -4.33 0.25
N ALA A 230 18.12 -5.16 -0.51
CA ALA A 230 17.64 -5.63 -1.82
C ALA A 230 16.33 -6.42 -1.70
N THR A 231 16.16 -7.21 -0.62
CA THR A 231 14.91 -7.92 -0.32
C THR A 231 13.77 -6.94 -0.01
N ALA A 232 14.05 -5.89 0.76
CA ALA A 232 13.09 -4.84 1.06
C ALA A 232 12.68 -4.07 -0.22
N LEU A 233 13.63 -3.67 -1.07
CA LEU A 233 13.35 -3.02 -2.35
C LEU A 233 12.52 -3.90 -3.29
N MET A 234 12.82 -5.20 -3.36
CA MET A 234 12.02 -6.16 -4.14
C MET A 234 10.58 -6.23 -3.62
N HIS A 235 10.38 -6.12 -2.31
CA HIS A 235 9.04 -6.09 -1.72
C HIS A 235 8.32 -4.77 -2.01
N GLY A 236 8.99 -3.60 -1.86
CA GLY A 236 8.45 -2.29 -2.20
C GLY A 236 7.99 -2.22 -3.64
N LEU A 237 8.89 -2.55 -4.58
CA LEU A 237 8.58 -2.62 -6.00
C LEU A 237 7.38 -3.54 -6.28
N ARG A 238 7.34 -4.72 -5.66
CA ARG A 238 6.23 -5.67 -5.82
C ARG A 238 4.91 -5.15 -5.23
N SER A 239 4.95 -4.41 -4.12
CA SER A 239 3.78 -3.80 -3.47
C SER A 239 3.11 -2.81 -4.42
N ASP A 240 3.83 -1.84 -4.92
CA ASP A 240 3.29 -0.72 -5.69
C ASP A 240 2.96 -1.05 -7.14
N THR A 241 3.53 -2.14 -7.65
CA THR A 241 3.19 -2.68 -8.96
C THR A 241 2.08 -3.73 -8.94
N ASN A 242 1.32 -3.84 -7.85
CA ASN A 242 0.30 -4.90 -7.68
C ASN A 242 0.86 -6.30 -8.02
N ARG A 243 1.91 -6.72 -7.30
CA ARG A 243 2.61 -8.00 -7.50
C ARG A 243 3.20 -8.16 -8.91
N LEU A 244 3.70 -7.07 -9.49
CA LEU A 244 4.23 -6.93 -10.85
C LEU A 244 3.18 -6.96 -11.97
N MET A 245 1.90 -7.03 -11.65
CA MET A 245 0.83 -7.03 -12.66
C MET A 245 0.67 -5.65 -13.34
N GLN A 246 1.06 -4.58 -12.68
CA GLN A 246 1.03 -3.21 -13.20
C GLN A 246 2.43 -2.65 -13.46
N ALA A 247 3.45 -3.51 -13.38
CA ALA A 247 4.84 -3.14 -13.62
C ALA A 247 5.08 -2.74 -15.07
N GLN A 248 5.94 -1.77 -15.26
CA GLN A 248 6.45 -1.31 -16.55
C GLN A 248 7.86 -1.88 -16.80
N GLU A 249 8.42 -1.60 -17.96
CA GLU A 249 9.75 -2.11 -18.35
C GLU A 249 10.83 -1.80 -17.31
N GLU A 250 10.87 -0.56 -16.82
CA GLU A 250 11.85 -0.12 -15.83
C GLU A 250 11.72 -0.86 -14.47
N ASP A 251 10.50 -1.22 -14.06
CA ASP A 251 10.26 -1.99 -12.86
C ASP A 251 10.78 -3.43 -13.01
N PHE A 252 10.58 -4.04 -14.18
CA PHE A 252 11.16 -5.36 -14.48
C PHE A 252 12.68 -5.34 -14.56
N LEU A 253 13.28 -4.28 -15.10
CA LEU A 253 14.73 -4.10 -15.12
C LEU A 253 15.29 -3.92 -13.71
N ALA A 254 14.61 -3.16 -12.87
CA ALA A 254 14.96 -3.01 -11.46
C ALA A 254 14.83 -4.34 -10.70
N ALA A 255 13.71 -5.07 -10.87
CA ALA A 255 13.52 -6.40 -10.29
C ALA A 255 14.60 -7.38 -10.76
N GLY A 256 14.96 -7.36 -12.05
CA GLY A 256 16.05 -8.16 -12.62
C GLY A 256 17.41 -7.84 -12.01
N TYR A 257 17.68 -6.56 -11.69
CA TYR A 257 18.89 -6.19 -10.96
C TYR A 257 18.87 -6.72 -9.52
N LEU A 258 17.79 -6.48 -8.78
CA LEU A 258 17.63 -6.91 -7.40
C LEU A 258 17.64 -8.43 -7.24
N SER A 259 17.19 -9.17 -8.26
CA SER A 259 17.14 -10.65 -8.24
C SER A 259 18.49 -11.32 -7.98
N ARG A 260 19.58 -10.62 -8.21
CA ARG A 260 20.95 -11.09 -7.95
C ARG A 260 21.39 -10.98 -6.50
N PHE A 261 20.65 -10.23 -5.68
CA PHE A 261 21.06 -9.84 -4.34
C PHE A 261 20.04 -10.19 -3.26
N TYR A 262 18.72 -10.24 -3.59
CA TYR A 262 17.68 -10.44 -2.59
C TYR A 262 17.63 -11.88 -2.08
N ASP A 263 17.10 -12.05 -0.87
CA ASP A 263 16.84 -13.35 -0.25
C ASP A 263 15.36 -13.72 -0.46
N ALA A 264 15.11 -14.72 -1.33
CA ALA A 264 13.78 -15.20 -1.65
C ALA A 264 13.05 -15.84 -0.45
N GLN A 265 13.80 -16.48 0.48
CA GLN A 265 13.20 -17.07 1.67
C GLN A 265 12.76 -16.00 2.65
N LEU A 266 13.58 -14.97 2.84
CA LEU A 266 13.26 -13.82 3.67
C LEU A 266 12.04 -13.06 3.09
N LEU A 267 12.03 -12.80 1.78
CA LEU A 267 10.87 -12.19 1.12
C LEU A 267 9.62 -13.03 1.31
N ASN A 268 9.68 -14.33 1.10
CA ASN A 268 8.54 -15.21 1.32
C ASN A 268 8.06 -15.18 2.77
N ALA A 269 8.96 -15.13 3.75
CA ALA A 269 8.61 -15.01 5.17
C ALA A 269 7.87 -13.69 5.47
N VAL A 270 8.26 -12.58 4.83
CA VAL A 270 7.56 -11.28 4.93
C VAL A 270 6.15 -11.39 4.33
N LEU A 271 6.03 -11.96 3.14
CA LEU A 271 4.75 -12.08 2.42
C LEU A 271 3.76 -13.06 3.06
N GLN A 272 4.27 -14.04 3.80
CA GLN A 272 3.48 -15.01 4.55
C GLN A 272 3.23 -14.57 6.00
N ALA A 273 3.46 -13.29 6.31
CA ALA A 273 3.18 -12.77 7.65
C ALA A 273 1.72 -13.04 8.03
N TYR A 274 1.54 -13.74 9.15
CA TYR A 274 0.21 -14.11 9.63
C TYR A 274 -0.57 -12.87 10.03
N ARG A 275 -1.85 -12.82 9.64
CA ARG A 275 -2.78 -11.82 10.14
C ARG A 275 -2.93 -11.95 11.65
N SER A 276 -2.93 -10.83 12.35
CA SER A 276 -3.17 -10.83 13.80
C SER A 276 -4.59 -11.34 14.11
N LYS A 277 -4.78 -11.84 15.33
CA LYS A 277 -6.14 -12.21 15.80
C LYS A 277 -7.13 -11.06 15.60
N ARG A 278 -6.72 -9.83 15.87
CA ARG A 278 -7.55 -8.63 15.71
C ARG A 278 -8.01 -8.41 14.26
N VAL A 279 -7.11 -8.58 13.30
CA VAL A 279 -7.46 -8.51 11.87
C VAL A 279 -8.44 -9.64 11.52
N MET A 280 -8.22 -10.85 12.03
CA MET A 280 -9.16 -11.97 11.82
C MET A 280 -10.52 -11.71 12.42
N ASP A 281 -10.59 -11.10 13.61
CA ASP A 281 -11.85 -10.72 14.26
C ASP A 281 -12.60 -9.65 13.45
N VAL A 282 -11.90 -8.73 12.78
CA VAL A 282 -12.50 -7.73 11.89
C VAL A 282 -13.00 -8.38 10.59
N ILE A 283 -12.24 -9.32 10.02
CA ILE A 283 -12.66 -10.10 8.85
C ILE A 283 -13.92 -10.92 9.17
N GLU A 284 -13.97 -11.58 10.33
CA GLU A 284 -15.15 -12.32 10.79
C GLU A 284 -16.38 -11.41 10.89
N ARG A 285 -16.24 -10.25 11.54
CA ARG A 285 -17.32 -9.25 11.62
C ARG A 285 -17.75 -8.77 10.25
N SER A 286 -16.81 -8.52 9.34
CA SER A 286 -17.13 -8.09 7.98
C SER A 286 -17.89 -9.17 7.20
N LEU A 287 -17.49 -10.43 7.31
CA LEU A 287 -18.20 -11.57 6.71
C LEU A 287 -19.61 -11.75 7.28
N THR A 288 -19.77 -11.54 8.58
CA THR A 288 -21.07 -11.68 9.25
C THR A 288 -22.04 -10.56 8.88
N ASN A 289 -21.55 -9.33 8.78
CA ASN A 289 -22.38 -8.12 8.63
C ASN A 289 -22.51 -7.64 7.18
N ARG A 290 -21.86 -8.33 6.22
CA ARG A 290 -21.86 -7.88 4.82
C ARG A 290 -23.24 -7.97 4.17
N THR A 291 -23.52 -6.99 3.34
CA THR A 291 -24.62 -7.01 2.39
C THR A 291 -24.03 -7.14 0.99
N VAL A 292 -24.39 -8.20 0.28
CA VAL A 292 -23.94 -8.41 -1.10
C VAL A 292 -25.09 -8.03 -2.05
N GLN A 293 -24.82 -7.03 -2.91
CA GLN A 293 -25.82 -6.55 -3.89
C GLN A 293 -25.11 -6.05 -5.15
N ASN A 294 -25.57 -6.47 -6.33
CA ASN A 294 -24.98 -6.12 -7.63
C ASN A 294 -23.45 -6.30 -7.69
N ASN A 295 -22.96 -7.39 -7.13
CA ASN A 295 -21.54 -7.73 -7.02
C ASN A 295 -20.71 -6.77 -6.13
N PHE A 296 -21.37 -5.94 -5.30
CA PHE A 296 -20.75 -5.19 -4.22
C PHE A 296 -20.95 -5.94 -2.90
N SER A 297 -19.89 -6.02 -2.10
CA SER A 297 -19.91 -6.50 -0.72
C SER A 297 -19.66 -5.32 0.21
N ILE A 298 -20.65 -4.93 1.00
CA ILE A 298 -20.61 -3.76 1.88
C ILE A 298 -20.76 -4.22 3.32
N ALA A 299 -19.77 -3.94 4.17
CA ALA A 299 -19.72 -4.42 5.54
C ALA A 299 -19.32 -3.35 6.56
N GLY A 300 -20.15 -3.16 7.57
CA GLY A 300 -19.82 -2.41 8.76
C GLY A 300 -19.24 -3.33 9.85
N VAL A 301 -18.10 -2.92 10.47
CA VAL A 301 -17.38 -3.73 11.45
C VAL A 301 -17.46 -3.21 12.90
N GLY A 302 -18.26 -2.17 13.14
CA GLY A 302 -18.44 -1.59 14.47
C GLY A 302 -17.29 -0.70 14.90
N TYR A 303 -17.04 -0.68 16.20
CA TYR A 303 -15.95 0.10 16.79
C TYR A 303 -14.61 -0.62 16.71
N LEU A 304 -13.57 0.17 16.45
CA LEU A 304 -12.17 -0.24 16.40
C LEU A 304 -11.33 0.77 17.17
N ARG A 305 -10.23 0.33 17.74
CA ARG A 305 -9.21 1.23 18.26
C ARG A 305 -8.39 1.79 17.12
N TYR A 306 -7.78 2.95 17.31
CA TYR A 306 -6.92 3.59 16.32
C TYR A 306 -5.81 2.67 15.79
N GLU A 307 -5.20 1.88 16.67
CA GLU A 307 -4.16 0.91 16.33
C GLU A 307 -4.64 -0.22 15.38
N ASP A 308 -5.93 -0.51 15.38
CA ASP A 308 -6.54 -1.58 14.59
C ASP A 308 -7.16 -1.07 13.26
N ARG A 309 -7.02 0.24 12.94
CA ARG A 309 -7.63 0.87 11.76
C ARG A 309 -7.30 0.16 10.43
N ASP A 310 -6.07 -0.36 10.30
CA ASP A 310 -5.61 -1.05 9.09
C ASP A 310 -6.19 -2.46 8.93
N ALA A 311 -6.96 -2.94 9.89
CA ALA A 311 -7.77 -4.14 9.71
C ALA A 311 -8.93 -3.91 8.73
N ILE A 312 -9.39 -2.64 8.57
CA ILE A 312 -10.47 -2.27 7.65
C ILE A 312 -10.05 -2.54 6.19
N PRO A 313 -8.94 -1.97 5.65
CA PRO A 313 -8.50 -2.27 4.31
C PRO A 313 -8.17 -3.75 4.11
N GLN A 314 -7.58 -4.44 5.10
CA GLN A 314 -7.30 -5.87 5.01
C GLN A 314 -8.58 -6.72 4.93
N ALA A 315 -9.65 -6.31 5.58
CA ALA A 315 -10.95 -6.95 5.45
C ALA A 315 -11.59 -6.69 4.09
N ALA A 316 -11.43 -5.48 3.52
CA ALA A 316 -11.89 -5.18 2.17
C ALA A 316 -11.12 -5.99 1.11
N ASP A 317 -9.78 -6.13 1.27
CA ASP A 317 -8.95 -7.00 0.44
C ASP A 317 -9.37 -8.47 0.51
N PHE A 318 -9.88 -8.91 1.67
CA PHE A 318 -10.41 -10.25 1.82
C PHE A 318 -11.78 -10.41 1.14
N LEU A 319 -12.72 -9.48 1.37
CA LEU A 319 -14.07 -9.59 0.81
C LEU A 319 -14.10 -9.49 -0.72
N VAL A 320 -13.19 -8.75 -1.35
CA VAL A 320 -13.13 -8.66 -2.81
C VAL A 320 -12.69 -9.96 -3.49
N THR A 321 -12.19 -10.94 -2.72
CA THR A 321 -11.85 -12.28 -3.24
C THR A 321 -13.03 -13.23 -3.27
N GLU A 322 -14.21 -12.83 -2.74
CA GLU A 322 -15.43 -13.65 -2.77
C GLU A 322 -15.95 -13.80 -4.20
N GLU A 323 -16.41 -15.01 -4.54
CA GLU A 323 -16.99 -15.28 -5.86
C GLU A 323 -18.18 -14.35 -6.13
N ASN A 324 -18.24 -13.80 -7.35
CA ASN A 324 -19.24 -12.82 -7.79
C ASN A 324 -19.20 -11.46 -7.04
N VAL A 325 -18.12 -11.14 -6.31
CA VAL A 325 -17.87 -9.81 -5.77
C VAL A 325 -16.78 -9.14 -6.57
N HIS A 326 -17.07 -8.00 -7.21
CA HIS A 326 -16.05 -7.19 -7.87
C HIS A 326 -15.64 -5.97 -7.07
N THR A 327 -16.44 -5.54 -6.09
CA THR A 327 -16.14 -4.37 -5.25
C THR A 327 -16.53 -4.65 -3.81
N ALA A 328 -15.60 -4.44 -2.89
CA ALA A 328 -15.81 -4.56 -1.46
C ALA A 328 -15.61 -3.21 -0.77
N VAL A 329 -16.52 -2.87 0.15
CA VAL A 329 -16.41 -1.69 1.01
C VAL A 329 -16.54 -2.14 2.45
N VAL A 330 -15.51 -1.90 3.25
CA VAL A 330 -15.52 -2.17 4.69
C VAL A 330 -15.30 -0.87 5.44
N TYR A 331 -16.05 -0.63 6.51
CA TYR A 331 -15.93 0.59 7.32
C TYR A 331 -16.25 0.33 8.79
N GLY A 332 -15.73 1.20 9.65
CA GLY A 332 -15.98 1.17 11.08
C GLY A 332 -15.73 2.52 11.73
N ILE A 333 -16.15 2.67 12.99
CA ILE A 333 -15.81 3.83 13.80
C ILE A 333 -14.48 3.54 14.48
N VAL A 334 -13.50 4.38 14.23
CA VAL A 334 -12.18 4.31 14.87
C VAL A 334 -12.12 5.36 15.96
N HIS A 335 -11.74 4.93 17.14
CA HIS A 335 -11.57 5.79 18.32
C HIS A 335 -10.07 5.95 18.63
N ASP A 336 -9.64 7.19 18.78
CA ASP A 336 -8.31 7.57 19.25
C ASP A 336 -8.42 8.02 20.70
N GLU A 337 -7.86 7.26 21.63
CA GLU A 337 -7.91 7.55 23.07
C GLU A 337 -7.09 8.79 23.44
N ASP A 338 -6.01 9.05 22.69
CA ASP A 338 -5.10 10.17 22.97
C ASP A 338 -5.69 11.53 22.54
N GLU A 339 -6.51 11.54 21.48
CA GLU A 339 -7.11 12.76 20.93
C GLU A 339 -8.61 12.90 21.23
N GLU A 340 -9.22 11.93 21.91
CA GLU A 340 -10.68 11.85 22.17
C GLU A 340 -11.51 11.98 20.87
N LEU A 341 -10.93 11.61 19.73
CA LEU A 341 -11.55 11.75 18.42
C LEU A 341 -12.17 10.43 17.98
N GLU A 342 -13.35 10.53 17.40
CA GLU A 342 -13.99 9.42 16.70
C GLU A 342 -14.17 9.77 15.23
N VAL A 343 -13.73 8.87 14.37
CA VAL A 343 -13.79 9.02 12.92
C VAL A 343 -14.35 7.74 12.30
N VAL A 344 -15.29 7.86 11.38
CA VAL A 344 -15.65 6.73 10.53
C VAL A 344 -14.57 6.57 9.46
N ILE A 345 -13.90 5.44 9.47
CA ILE A 345 -12.92 5.08 8.44
C ILE A 345 -13.49 3.97 7.57
N GLY A 346 -13.32 4.09 6.25
CA GLY A 346 -13.71 3.05 5.32
C GLY A 346 -12.69 2.85 4.22
N SER A 347 -12.70 1.64 3.68
CA SER A 347 -11.83 1.24 2.58
C SER A 347 -12.64 0.55 1.49
N LEU A 348 -12.38 0.91 0.25
CA LEU A 348 -12.93 0.32 -0.96
C LEU A 348 -11.82 -0.44 -1.69
N ARG A 349 -12.15 -1.62 -2.20
CA ARG A 349 -11.33 -2.40 -3.13
C ARG A 349 -12.19 -2.85 -4.29
N THR A 350 -11.66 -2.75 -5.50
CA THR A 350 -12.40 -3.16 -6.71
C THR A 350 -11.49 -3.83 -7.73
N SER A 351 -12.02 -4.86 -8.36
CA SER A 351 -11.45 -5.48 -9.58
C SER A 351 -12.15 -5.01 -10.85
N LYS A 352 -13.20 -4.18 -10.73
CA LYS A 352 -14.00 -3.69 -11.85
C LYS A 352 -13.32 -2.50 -12.51
N LEU A 353 -12.79 -2.67 -13.71
CA LEU A 353 -12.05 -1.64 -14.45
C LEU A 353 -12.88 -0.40 -14.82
N THR A 354 -14.22 -0.53 -14.88
CA THR A 354 -15.14 0.57 -15.22
C THR A 354 -15.64 1.34 -14.01
N LEU A 355 -15.18 1.01 -12.80
CA LEU A 355 -15.50 1.73 -11.58
C LEU A 355 -14.30 2.55 -11.17
N ASP A 356 -14.46 3.87 -11.15
CA ASP A 356 -13.47 4.77 -10.58
C ASP A 356 -13.71 4.91 -9.07
N PRO A 357 -12.80 4.40 -8.22
CA PRO A 357 -12.93 4.52 -6.77
C PRO A 357 -12.98 5.97 -6.27
N ASP A 358 -12.29 6.90 -6.95
CA ASP A 358 -12.25 8.31 -6.57
C ASP A 358 -13.61 8.98 -6.76
N GLU A 359 -14.19 8.83 -7.95
CA GLU A 359 -15.52 9.37 -8.27
C GLU A 359 -16.59 8.72 -7.38
N PHE A 360 -16.55 7.39 -7.22
CA PHE A 360 -17.52 6.65 -6.42
C PHE A 360 -17.56 7.12 -4.96
N ILE A 361 -16.41 7.31 -4.32
CA ILE A 361 -16.33 7.75 -2.91
C ILE A 361 -16.76 9.22 -2.78
N LYS A 362 -16.33 10.08 -3.68
CA LYS A 362 -16.71 11.50 -3.70
C LYS A 362 -18.21 11.69 -3.89
N GLU A 363 -18.81 10.90 -4.78
CA GLU A 363 -20.27 10.93 -4.99
C GLU A 363 -21.03 10.38 -3.78
N ALA A 364 -20.54 9.29 -3.15
CA ALA A 364 -21.17 8.70 -1.99
C ALA A 364 -21.20 9.64 -0.78
N PHE A 365 -20.09 10.30 -0.49
CA PHE A 365 -19.90 10.99 0.79
C PHE A 365 -19.83 12.51 0.67
N GLY A 366 -19.46 13.05 -0.49
CA GLY A 366 -19.40 14.50 -0.73
C GLY A 366 -18.21 15.18 -0.07
N GLN A 367 -18.43 16.44 0.34
CA GLN A 367 -17.43 17.37 0.87
C GLN A 367 -17.83 17.93 2.22
N ASP A 368 -16.84 18.39 2.98
CA ASP A 368 -17.03 19.19 4.19
C ASP A 368 -17.39 20.66 3.85
N ASN A 369 -17.64 21.46 4.90
CA ASN A 369 -17.95 22.89 4.76
C ASN A 369 -16.81 23.75 4.17
N GLN A 370 -15.61 23.18 4.04
CA GLN A 370 -14.44 23.83 3.46
C GLN A 370 -14.18 23.37 2.02
N GLY A 371 -15.06 22.52 1.47
CA GLY A 371 -14.93 21.97 0.11
C GLY A 371 -13.93 20.80 0.01
N ARG A 372 -13.51 20.21 1.11
CA ARG A 372 -12.62 19.04 1.12
C ARG A 372 -13.46 17.77 1.08
N PHE A 373 -13.16 16.88 0.16
CA PHE A 373 -13.82 15.57 0.08
C PHE A 373 -13.51 14.71 1.30
N PHE A 374 -14.50 13.94 1.75
CA PHE A 374 -14.32 12.98 2.84
C PHE A 374 -13.50 11.76 2.45
N GLY A 375 -13.16 11.61 1.19
CA GLY A 375 -12.34 10.53 0.70
C GLY A 375 -12.11 10.62 -0.80
N GLY A 376 -11.42 9.61 -1.31
CA GLY A 376 -11.09 9.48 -2.71
C GLY A 376 -10.41 8.15 -2.98
N GLY A 377 -9.85 8.00 -4.18
CA GLY A 377 -9.22 6.75 -4.56
C GLY A 377 -8.39 6.87 -5.82
N ARG A 378 -7.83 5.75 -6.24
CA ARG A 378 -7.14 5.59 -7.52
C ARG A 378 -7.10 4.12 -7.92
N LEU A 379 -7.10 3.86 -9.21
CA LEU A 379 -7.01 2.51 -9.78
C LEU A 379 -8.05 1.54 -9.21
N SER A 380 -7.65 0.67 -8.29
CA SER A 380 -8.48 -0.40 -7.71
C SER A 380 -8.76 -0.23 -6.23
N ALA A 381 -8.36 0.89 -5.62
CA ALA A 381 -8.50 1.14 -4.19
C ALA A 381 -8.97 2.56 -3.89
N GLY A 382 -9.75 2.70 -2.82
CA GLY A 382 -10.15 3.99 -2.29
C GLY A 382 -10.36 3.93 -0.79
N GLY A 383 -10.44 5.11 -0.17
CA GLY A 383 -10.68 5.25 1.26
C GLY A 383 -11.46 6.51 1.59
N PHE A 384 -12.10 6.51 2.74
CA PHE A 384 -12.79 7.68 3.25
C PHE A 384 -12.64 7.80 4.77
N GLU A 385 -12.62 9.04 5.24
CA GLU A 385 -12.58 9.39 6.65
C GLU A 385 -13.64 10.48 6.91
N ILE A 386 -14.61 10.17 7.76
CA ILE A 386 -15.71 11.08 8.09
C ILE A 386 -15.65 11.42 9.57
N PRO A 387 -15.22 12.63 9.94
CA PRO A 387 -15.22 13.07 11.34
C PRO A 387 -16.64 13.07 11.89
N MET A 388 -16.83 12.50 13.08
CA MET A 388 -18.16 12.43 13.71
C MET A 388 -18.60 13.77 14.32
N GLY A 389 -17.69 14.72 14.45
CA GLY A 389 -17.97 16.07 14.94
C GLY A 389 -18.64 16.06 16.32
N PHE A 390 -19.75 16.79 16.47
CA PHE A 390 -20.48 16.90 17.73
C PHE A 390 -20.98 15.52 18.28
N LEU A 391 -21.22 14.55 17.40
CA LEU A 391 -21.63 13.19 17.80
C LEU A 391 -20.44 12.31 18.21
N GLY A 392 -19.22 12.80 18.02
CA GLY A 392 -18.01 12.14 18.50
C GLY A 392 -17.88 12.21 20.03
N GLY A 393 -16.92 11.48 20.53
CA GLY A 393 -16.65 11.37 21.97
C GLY A 393 -16.98 9.97 22.47
N PHE A 394 -15.97 9.35 23.06
CA PHE A 394 -16.13 8.02 23.66
C PHE A 394 -17.05 8.13 24.88
N ASN A 395 -18.05 7.26 24.96
CA ASN A 395 -18.88 7.12 26.12
C ASN A 395 -18.82 5.66 26.57
N GLU A 396 -18.48 5.41 27.81
CA GLU A 396 -18.45 4.06 28.41
C GLU A 396 -19.82 3.38 28.41
N ASN A 397 -20.90 4.15 28.17
CA ASN A 397 -22.24 3.60 28.04
C ASN A 397 -22.36 2.78 26.74
N SER A 398 -22.34 1.47 26.87
CA SER A 398 -22.42 0.50 25.78
C SER A 398 -23.70 0.64 24.92
N GLU A 399 -24.82 1.09 25.52
CA GLU A 399 -26.09 1.28 24.81
C GLU A 399 -26.03 2.51 23.89
N TYR A 400 -25.45 3.62 24.34
CA TYR A 400 -25.26 4.81 23.52
C TYR A 400 -24.31 4.52 22.34
N ALA A 401 -23.20 3.84 22.59
CA ALA A 401 -22.25 3.45 21.54
C ALA A 401 -22.93 2.56 20.49
N LYS A 402 -23.79 1.61 20.92
CA LYS A 402 -24.55 0.76 20.01
C LYS A 402 -25.52 1.56 19.15
N MET A 403 -26.32 2.44 19.75
CA MET A 403 -27.27 3.30 19.01
C MET A 403 -26.53 4.20 18.00
N LYS A 404 -25.42 4.81 18.42
CA LYS A 404 -24.59 5.64 17.55
C LYS A 404 -24.07 4.83 16.35
N TRP A 405 -23.56 3.63 16.60
CA TRP A 405 -23.13 2.74 15.53
C TRP A 405 -24.26 2.42 14.53
N GLU A 406 -25.44 2.03 15.04
CA GLU A 406 -26.58 1.67 14.20
C GLU A 406 -27.02 2.83 13.27
N VAL A 407 -26.97 4.06 13.77
CA VAL A 407 -27.28 5.25 12.95
C VAL A 407 -26.24 5.44 11.83
N PHE A 408 -24.94 5.40 12.16
CA PHE A 408 -23.89 5.59 11.16
C PHE A 408 -23.82 4.44 10.15
N ASP A 409 -23.95 3.18 10.62
CA ASP A 409 -23.97 2.01 9.75
C ASP A 409 -25.13 2.09 8.73
N THR A 410 -26.33 2.43 9.21
CA THR A 410 -27.49 2.60 8.36
C THR A 410 -27.28 3.71 7.32
N GLN A 411 -26.79 4.88 7.74
CA GLN A 411 -26.56 6.01 6.87
C GLN A 411 -25.51 5.72 5.77
N ILE A 412 -24.41 5.08 6.17
CA ILE A 412 -23.32 4.74 5.23
C ILE A 412 -23.79 3.70 4.23
N LYS A 413 -24.45 2.63 4.70
CA LYS A 413 -25.03 1.60 3.82
C LYS A 413 -25.99 2.20 2.81
N GLN A 414 -26.90 3.06 3.25
CA GLN A 414 -27.86 3.71 2.35
C GLN A 414 -27.19 4.58 1.29
N LYS A 415 -26.16 5.36 1.67
CA LYS A 415 -25.42 6.19 0.70
C LYS A 415 -24.71 5.33 -0.35
N LEU A 416 -24.07 4.25 0.05
CA LEU A 416 -23.40 3.33 -0.87
C LEU A 416 -24.41 2.57 -1.76
N LEU A 417 -25.48 2.04 -1.18
CA LEU A 417 -26.49 1.28 -1.91
C LEU A 417 -27.26 2.13 -2.94
N ARG A 418 -27.42 3.44 -2.73
CA ARG A 418 -28.00 4.35 -3.73
C ARG A 418 -27.20 4.36 -5.03
N LEU A 419 -25.88 4.33 -4.96
CA LEU A 419 -25.00 4.30 -6.13
C LEU A 419 -24.95 2.92 -6.79
N VAL A 420 -25.07 1.87 -5.97
CA VAL A 420 -25.10 0.49 -6.44
C VAL A 420 -26.41 0.15 -7.16
N ASN A 421 -27.54 0.74 -6.70
CA ASN A 421 -28.89 0.51 -7.23
C ASN A 421 -29.63 1.81 -7.59
N PRO A 422 -29.23 2.54 -8.62
CA PRO A 422 -29.90 3.79 -8.97
C PRO A 422 -31.39 3.63 -9.38
N LYS A 423 -31.82 2.41 -9.72
CA LYS A 423 -33.22 2.14 -10.16
C LYS A 423 -34.22 1.98 -9.00
N ASP A 424 -33.79 1.56 -7.81
CA ASP A 424 -34.71 1.33 -6.68
C ASP A 424 -35.17 2.64 -6.01
N HIS A 425 -34.49 3.77 -6.25
CA HIS A 425 -34.83 5.07 -5.67
C HIS A 425 -35.83 5.90 -6.50
N LEU A 426 -36.05 5.52 -7.76
CA LEU A 426 -37.10 6.18 -8.58
C LEU A 426 -38.52 5.70 -8.24
N LEU A 427 -38.63 4.63 -7.44
CA LEU A 427 -39.93 4.04 -7.06
C LEU A 427 -40.44 4.48 -5.67
N HIS A 428 -39.63 5.20 -4.89
CA HIS A 428 -40.00 5.66 -3.53
C HIS A 428 -39.89 7.18 -3.35
N GLY A 429 -39.86 7.93 -4.43
CA GLY A 429 -39.90 9.40 -4.44
C GLY A 429 -41.32 9.89 -4.72
N GLU A 430 -42.20 9.81 -3.70
CA GLU A 430 -43.39 10.64 -3.55
C GLU A 430 -43.28 11.40 -2.22
#